data_6bdc7e54507858116382e075650c1f35
#
_entry.id   6bdc7e54507858116382e075650c1f35
#
_cell.length_a   1.000
_cell.length_b   1.000
_cell.length_c   1.000
_cell.angle_alpha   90.00
_cell.angle_beta   90.00
_cell.angle_gamma   90.00
#
_symmetry.space_group_name_H-M   'P 1'
#
loop_
_entity.id
_entity.type
_entity.pdbx_description
1 polymer ?
#
loop_
_entity_poly.entity_id
_entity_poly.type
_entity_poly.pdbx_seq_one_letter_code
_entity_poly.pdbx_strand_id
1 'polypeptide(L)'
;MAYIPIIILSYLNALAVQYVTYINGDYGIYYGTQIISFMPESVLWFALCFILLKRFADGRIRKEKGRLILSVIFGFGLGFTAVWAQEALYNITLWDSPERLFKAFIATFGLMIFTVPFVSEITGLFNRLSASFAKEQDAGEKPASRKVIRYGLLSWLVFFVSYIPIFLWTYPINFFGDAKDALNSDYLLGRATTHHSAIHWILMSKFYELGVRHGDVAFGMKFFTLLQMLIMSGAIAYFMTYLYKKGINVKLRKGIFLIFLLNPVNAYFSVTAEKGTIGISLALFAMTVLLEILDLMRGDDKKIYASFAFWIRAFLFAIIMSVGALFRNNMIYAVMVAGLIIAVMGKGFKKKLLLLLVFILTFAFYKGENSCLVKSYGLTSPDKYRETFPVPIICLARVASLHGSEMPPEVYNEIIAYIPEYAIEKYSIAEHLDIKFNSNEALLRDQTKRFIKLFIKCGFMYPADYLDQIGWMTMGYFNPLYAHVLGGTTPVFYAPLDDQFMQIEHKDLLPIGSRLLDWMYYEDGRYQIPLFALFYRPMIYVWTSLFAFAYGIYRKDKRRVALALIPMLYFGTILLGPICQFRYLYLNVLFLGFVLFSSLDDRALNK
;
A
#
# COMPACT_ATOMS: atom_id res chain seq x y z
N MET A 1 3.42 -3.01 46.59
CA MET A 1 2.07 -3.30 46.08
C MET A 1 1.72 -2.56 44.77
N ALA A 2 2.20 -1.32 44.51
CA ALA A 2 1.85 -0.55 43.31
C ALA A 2 2.22 -1.18 41.94
N TYR A 3 3.18 -2.09 41.89
CA TYR A 3 3.64 -2.74 40.65
C TYR A 3 2.96 -4.09 40.35
N ILE A 4 2.24 -4.69 41.30
CA ILE A 4 1.61 -6.00 41.13
C ILE A 4 0.64 -6.02 39.92
N PRO A 5 -0.28 -5.03 39.75
CA PRO A 5 -1.16 -5.02 38.57
C PRO A 5 -0.38 -4.89 37.25
N ILE A 6 0.71 -4.11 37.23
CA ILE A 6 1.54 -3.93 36.03
C ILE A 6 2.23 -5.25 35.66
N ILE A 7 2.73 -5.99 36.66
CA ILE A 7 3.37 -7.30 36.46
C ILE A 7 2.34 -8.30 35.88
N ILE A 8 1.15 -8.38 36.49
CA ILE A 8 0.08 -9.26 36.00
C ILE A 8 -0.31 -8.92 34.57
N LEU A 9 -0.55 -7.64 34.26
CA LEU A 9 -0.91 -7.20 32.93
C LEU A 9 0.21 -7.48 31.91
N SER A 10 1.47 -7.26 32.28
CA SER A 10 2.60 -7.57 31.40
C SER A 10 2.73 -9.06 31.12
N TYR A 11 2.45 -9.90 32.11
CA TYR A 11 2.39 -11.35 31.94
C TYR A 11 1.24 -11.76 31.00
N LEU A 12 0.03 -11.25 31.22
CA LEU A 12 -1.12 -11.51 30.32
C LEU A 12 -0.83 -11.07 28.88
N ASN A 13 -0.13 -9.96 28.68
CA ASN A 13 0.31 -9.56 27.35
C ASN A 13 1.31 -10.56 26.73
N ALA A 14 2.31 -11.00 27.50
CA ALA A 14 3.28 -11.99 27.02
C ALA A 14 2.57 -13.30 26.61
N LEU A 15 1.56 -13.72 27.34
CA LEU A 15 0.70 -14.86 27.01
C LEU A 15 -0.05 -14.65 25.67
N ALA A 16 -0.64 -13.47 25.50
CA ALA A 16 -1.38 -13.14 24.27
C ALA A 16 -0.45 -13.10 23.04
N VAL A 17 0.77 -12.53 23.17
CA VAL A 17 1.78 -12.54 22.12
C VAL A 17 2.17 -13.97 21.76
N GLN A 18 2.41 -14.81 22.77
CA GLN A 18 2.76 -16.21 22.57
C GLN A 18 1.63 -16.97 21.87
N TYR A 19 0.38 -16.78 22.29
CA TYR A 19 -0.80 -17.38 21.63
C TYR A 19 -0.82 -17.01 20.14
N VAL A 20 -0.70 -15.73 19.81
CA VAL A 20 -0.73 -15.26 18.40
C VAL A 20 0.46 -15.76 17.60
N THR A 21 1.65 -15.86 18.20
CA THR A 21 2.86 -16.33 17.52
C THR A 21 2.82 -17.83 17.20
N TYR A 22 2.20 -18.61 18.06
CA TYR A 22 2.16 -20.08 17.96
C TYR A 22 0.77 -20.63 17.64
N ILE A 23 -0.13 -19.83 17.07
CA ILE A 23 -1.36 -20.36 16.50
C ILE A 23 -0.98 -21.36 15.40
N ASN A 24 -1.19 -22.62 15.72
CA ASN A 24 -0.97 -23.73 14.82
C ASN A 24 -2.20 -24.62 14.93
N GLY A 25 -3.07 -24.67 13.95
CA GLY A 25 -4.21 -25.56 13.79
C GLY A 25 -4.75 -26.18 15.09
N ASP A 26 -4.42 -27.42 15.36
CA ASP A 26 -4.88 -28.17 16.52
C ASP A 26 -4.07 -27.93 17.81
N TYR A 27 -2.95 -27.24 17.74
CA TYR A 27 -2.02 -27.07 18.86
C TYR A 27 -2.23 -25.78 19.68
N GLY A 28 -3.09 -24.89 19.27
CA GLY A 28 -3.33 -23.59 19.94
C GLY A 28 -3.68 -23.68 21.43
N ILE A 29 -4.30 -24.79 21.87
CA ILE A 29 -4.62 -25.03 23.30
C ILE A 29 -3.42 -25.63 24.05
N TYR A 30 -2.62 -26.44 23.39
CA TYR A 30 -1.50 -27.16 24.05
C TYR A 30 -0.36 -26.22 24.43
N TYR A 31 -0.08 -25.21 23.60
CA TYR A 31 0.96 -24.23 23.89
C TYR A 31 0.56 -23.22 24.98
N GLY A 32 -0.73 -22.96 25.16
CA GLY A 32 -1.22 -22.17 26.28
C GLY A 32 -0.85 -22.72 27.67
N THR A 33 -0.64 -24.04 27.77
CA THR A 33 -0.21 -24.71 29.02
C THR A 33 1.32 -24.87 29.14
N GLN A 34 2.08 -24.75 28.05
CA GLN A 34 3.56 -24.77 28.06
C GLN A 34 4.19 -23.38 28.30
N ILE A 35 3.40 -22.41 28.62
CA ILE A 35 3.76 -21.00 28.89
C ILE A 35 4.80 -20.82 30.01
N ILE A 36 5.12 -21.86 30.74
CA ILE A 36 6.16 -21.87 31.77
C ILE A 36 7.57 -22.00 31.15
N SER A 37 7.69 -22.31 29.85
CA SER A 37 9.00 -22.26 29.19
C SER A 37 9.37 -20.80 28.92
N PHE A 38 10.35 -20.30 29.63
CA PHE A 38 10.95 -18.97 29.44
C PHE A 38 11.60 -18.87 28.05
N MET A 39 10.77 -18.54 27.04
CA MET A 39 11.30 -18.13 25.73
C MET A 39 11.89 -16.73 25.85
N PRO A 40 13.11 -16.47 25.37
CA PRO A 40 13.75 -15.15 25.46
C PRO A 40 12.88 -14.02 24.93
N GLU A 41 12.09 -14.28 23.88
CA GLU A 41 11.17 -13.33 23.29
C GLU A 41 10.03 -12.95 24.27
N SER A 42 9.51 -13.90 25.03
CA SER A 42 8.46 -13.65 26.02
C SER A 42 8.95 -12.77 27.16
N VAL A 43 10.21 -12.95 27.59
CA VAL A 43 10.85 -12.09 28.59
C VAL A 43 11.03 -10.67 28.06
N LEU A 44 11.47 -10.54 26.82
CA LEU A 44 11.60 -9.23 26.16
C LEU A 44 10.25 -8.52 26.06
N TRP A 45 9.23 -9.19 25.60
CA TRP A 45 7.87 -8.63 25.50
C TRP A 45 7.31 -8.25 26.87
N PHE A 46 7.50 -9.10 27.88
CA PHE A 46 7.13 -8.77 29.26
C PHE A 46 7.82 -7.49 29.72
N ALA A 47 9.15 -7.38 29.54
CA ALA A 47 9.92 -6.22 29.95
C ALA A 47 9.47 -4.93 29.23
N LEU A 48 9.28 -5.00 27.92
CA LEU A 48 8.80 -3.88 27.12
C LEU A 48 7.39 -3.43 27.56
N CYS A 49 6.49 -4.38 27.77
CA CYS A 49 5.15 -4.11 28.24
C CYS A 49 5.16 -3.49 29.64
N PHE A 50 5.96 -4.03 30.56
CA PHE A 50 6.13 -3.49 31.91
C PHE A 50 6.59 -2.02 31.89
N ILE A 51 7.61 -1.71 31.09
CA ILE A 51 8.14 -0.35 30.95
C ILE A 51 7.06 0.60 30.42
N LEU A 52 6.33 0.19 29.38
CA LEU A 52 5.26 1.00 28.78
C LEU A 52 4.10 1.23 29.75
N LEU A 53 3.64 0.18 30.43
CA LEU A 53 2.57 0.27 31.41
C LEU A 53 2.95 1.14 32.61
N LYS A 54 4.19 1.02 33.10
CA LYS A 54 4.71 1.88 34.15
C LYS A 54 4.67 3.35 33.72
N ARG A 55 5.16 3.68 32.54
CA ARG A 55 5.10 5.03 32.00
C ARG A 55 3.66 5.53 31.81
N PHE A 56 2.76 4.63 31.42
CA PHE A 56 1.34 4.92 31.29
C PHE A 56 0.68 5.19 32.64
N ALA A 57 0.99 4.39 33.67
CA ALA A 57 0.50 4.54 35.04
C ALA A 57 1.00 5.82 35.72
N ASP A 58 2.27 6.20 35.51
CA ASP A 58 2.88 7.43 36.04
C ASP A 58 2.22 8.73 35.51
N GLY A 59 1.14 8.61 34.75
CA GLY A 59 0.32 9.74 34.29
C GLY A 59 0.96 10.61 33.21
N ARG A 60 2.18 10.29 32.76
CA ARG A 60 2.88 11.01 31.69
C ARG A 60 2.15 10.92 30.33
N ILE A 61 1.33 9.87 30.16
CA ILE A 61 0.65 9.52 28.90
C ILE A 61 -0.85 9.83 28.94
N ARG A 62 -1.44 9.95 30.14
CA ARG A 62 -2.90 9.86 30.38
C ARG A 62 -3.68 11.18 30.25
N LYS A 63 -3.00 12.33 30.08
CA LYS A 63 -3.63 13.65 30.29
C LYS A 63 -4.59 14.13 29.18
N GLU A 64 -4.58 13.53 27.98
CA GLU A 64 -5.41 14.00 26.88
C GLU A 64 -6.43 12.94 26.45
N LYS A 65 -7.73 13.22 26.66
CA LYS A 65 -8.84 12.33 26.30
C LYS A 65 -8.78 11.89 24.82
N GLY A 66 -8.50 12.80 23.91
CA GLY A 66 -8.40 12.48 22.47
C GLY A 66 -7.26 11.51 22.14
N ARG A 67 -6.12 11.65 22.82
CA ARG A 67 -4.98 10.74 22.69
C ARG A 67 -5.33 9.34 23.19
N LEU A 68 -6.05 9.23 24.31
CA LEU A 68 -6.49 7.95 24.84
C LEU A 68 -7.46 7.26 23.89
N ILE A 69 -8.46 7.99 23.35
CA ILE A 69 -9.42 7.46 22.38
C ILE A 69 -8.70 6.92 21.14
N LEU A 70 -7.79 7.71 20.56
CA LEU A 70 -6.97 7.30 19.44
C LEU A 70 -6.19 6.02 19.76
N SER A 71 -5.57 5.96 20.95
CA SER A 71 -4.75 4.81 21.37
C SER A 71 -5.59 3.55 21.57
N VAL A 72 -6.79 3.66 22.10
CA VAL A 72 -7.71 2.51 22.26
C VAL A 72 -8.19 1.99 20.91
N ILE A 73 -8.62 2.87 20.00
CA ILE A 73 -9.07 2.47 18.66
C ILE A 73 -7.96 1.78 17.89
N PHE A 74 -6.76 2.40 17.84
CA PHE A 74 -5.63 1.82 17.14
C PHE A 74 -5.06 0.60 17.85
N GLY A 75 -5.05 0.58 19.19
CA GLY A 75 -4.59 -0.55 19.98
C GLY A 75 -5.47 -1.77 19.76
N PHE A 76 -6.79 -1.59 19.72
CA PHE A 76 -7.74 -2.65 19.38
C PHE A 76 -7.52 -3.12 17.93
N GLY A 77 -7.46 -2.18 16.98
CA GLY A 77 -7.23 -2.51 15.56
C GLY A 77 -5.96 -3.32 15.35
N LEU A 78 -4.82 -2.89 15.92
CA LEU A 78 -3.55 -3.62 15.88
C LEU A 78 -3.64 -5.01 16.50
N GLY A 79 -4.27 -5.11 17.68
CA GLY A 79 -4.43 -6.39 18.37
C GLY A 79 -5.33 -7.34 17.59
N PHE A 80 -6.51 -6.91 17.19
CA PHE A 80 -7.49 -7.75 16.51
C PHE A 80 -7.01 -8.20 15.12
N THR A 81 -6.45 -7.28 14.33
CA THR A 81 -5.93 -7.65 13.01
C THR A 81 -4.71 -8.56 13.09
N ALA A 82 -3.89 -8.45 14.14
CA ALA A 82 -2.77 -9.39 14.35
C ALA A 82 -3.29 -10.81 14.60
N VAL A 83 -4.33 -10.97 15.44
CA VAL A 83 -4.95 -12.28 15.69
C VAL A 83 -5.61 -12.81 14.43
N TRP A 84 -6.47 -12.01 13.80
CA TRP A 84 -7.18 -12.44 12.59
C TRP A 84 -6.25 -12.77 11.42
N ALA A 85 -5.19 -11.97 11.22
CA ALA A 85 -4.19 -12.22 10.19
C ALA A 85 -3.44 -13.53 10.42
N GLN A 86 -3.19 -13.88 11.68
CA GLN A 86 -2.53 -15.13 12.05
C GLN A 86 -3.44 -16.34 11.81
N GLU A 87 -4.71 -16.26 12.24
CA GLU A 87 -5.70 -17.30 11.97
C GLU A 87 -5.88 -17.52 10.46
N ALA A 88 -6.05 -16.43 9.71
CA ALA A 88 -6.17 -16.48 8.25
C ALA A 88 -4.93 -17.09 7.57
N LEU A 89 -3.71 -16.82 8.06
CA LEU A 89 -2.47 -17.39 7.51
C LEU A 89 -2.47 -18.92 7.56
N TYR A 90 -3.05 -19.50 8.60
CA TYR A 90 -3.15 -20.95 8.78
C TYR A 90 -4.46 -21.54 8.24
N ASN A 91 -5.23 -20.79 7.46
CA ASN A 91 -6.54 -21.19 6.94
C ASN A 91 -7.52 -21.60 8.07
N ILE A 92 -7.40 -20.98 9.23
CA ILE A 92 -8.29 -21.24 10.35
C ILE A 92 -9.51 -20.37 10.18
N THR A 93 -10.69 -20.99 10.22
CA THR A 93 -11.97 -20.32 10.19
C THR A 93 -12.25 -19.69 11.55
N LEU A 94 -12.17 -18.36 11.61
CA LEU A 94 -12.34 -17.62 12.86
C LEU A 94 -13.83 -17.40 13.20
N TRP A 95 -14.64 -17.14 12.18
CA TRP A 95 -15.99 -16.61 12.33
C TRP A 95 -17.07 -17.67 12.41
N ASP A 96 -16.79 -18.90 12.03
CA ASP A 96 -17.72 -20.03 12.13
C ASP A 96 -17.70 -20.73 13.51
N SER A 97 -16.69 -20.42 14.34
CA SER A 97 -16.52 -21.01 15.65
C SER A 97 -16.64 -19.94 16.77
N PRO A 98 -17.77 -19.92 17.53
CA PRO A 98 -17.92 -19.01 18.66
C PRO A 98 -16.80 -19.14 19.70
N GLU A 99 -16.28 -20.34 19.91
CA GLU A 99 -15.17 -20.59 20.83
C GLU A 99 -13.87 -19.94 20.33
N ARG A 100 -13.53 -20.09 19.04
CA ARG A 100 -12.35 -19.44 18.43
C ARG A 100 -12.48 -17.93 18.46
N LEU A 101 -13.64 -17.41 18.11
CA LEU A 101 -13.92 -15.97 18.17
C LEU A 101 -13.74 -15.43 19.59
N PHE A 102 -14.21 -16.14 20.60
CA PHE A 102 -14.02 -15.76 22.01
C PHE A 102 -12.53 -15.77 22.41
N LYS A 103 -11.77 -16.80 22.03
CA LYS A 103 -10.32 -16.87 22.24
C LYS A 103 -9.59 -15.72 21.53
N ALA A 104 -9.99 -15.40 20.31
CA ALA A 104 -9.43 -14.29 19.54
C ALA A 104 -9.68 -12.93 20.22
N PHE A 105 -10.85 -12.71 20.79
CA PHE A 105 -11.13 -11.50 21.58
C PHE A 105 -10.29 -11.44 22.85
N ILE A 106 -10.14 -12.54 23.59
CA ILE A 106 -9.26 -12.59 24.78
C ILE A 106 -7.82 -12.26 24.39
N ALA A 107 -7.30 -12.87 23.32
CA ALA A 107 -5.96 -12.58 22.81
C ALA A 107 -5.83 -11.10 22.37
N THR A 108 -6.85 -10.56 21.71
CA THR A 108 -6.89 -9.14 21.32
C THR A 108 -6.80 -8.22 22.55
N PHE A 109 -7.59 -8.46 23.58
CA PHE A 109 -7.50 -7.67 24.82
C PHE A 109 -6.15 -7.83 25.52
N GLY A 110 -5.56 -9.04 25.50
CA GLY A 110 -4.22 -9.28 25.98
C GLY A 110 -3.16 -8.45 25.20
N LEU A 111 -3.29 -8.37 23.88
CA LEU A 111 -2.42 -7.54 23.04
C LEU A 111 -2.65 -6.05 23.26
N MET A 112 -3.89 -5.62 23.56
CA MET A 112 -4.20 -4.21 23.85
C MET A 112 -3.47 -3.68 25.07
N ILE A 113 -3.08 -4.54 26.02
CA ILE A 113 -2.29 -4.16 27.19
C ILE A 113 -0.96 -3.51 26.77
N PHE A 114 -0.37 -3.96 25.65
CA PHE A 114 0.82 -3.37 25.04
C PHE A 114 0.48 -2.31 24.00
N THR A 115 -0.42 -2.61 23.05
CA THR A 115 -0.64 -1.76 21.88
C THR A 115 -1.26 -0.41 22.23
N VAL A 116 -2.11 -0.33 23.25
CA VAL A 116 -2.70 0.96 23.70
C VAL A 116 -1.64 1.91 24.28
N PRO A 117 -0.81 1.51 25.26
CA PRO A 117 0.30 2.35 25.72
C PRO A 117 1.31 2.67 24.61
N PHE A 118 1.60 1.72 23.72
CA PHE A 118 2.51 1.90 22.61
C PHE A 118 2.01 3.01 21.64
N VAL A 119 0.77 2.93 21.17
CA VAL A 119 0.17 3.95 20.29
C VAL A 119 0.11 5.31 20.99
N SER A 120 -0.15 5.31 22.29
CA SER A 120 -0.11 6.54 23.07
C SER A 120 1.29 7.15 23.11
N GLU A 121 2.35 6.36 23.32
CA GLU A 121 3.73 6.86 23.27
C GLU A 121 4.12 7.37 21.88
N ILE A 122 3.76 6.64 20.82
CA ILE A 122 3.97 7.09 19.43
C ILE A 122 3.28 8.44 19.19
N THR A 123 2.01 8.57 19.60
CA THR A 123 1.26 9.84 19.48
C THR A 123 1.96 10.97 20.23
N GLY A 124 2.45 10.70 21.46
CA GLY A 124 3.22 11.65 22.24
C GLY A 124 4.58 12.00 21.61
N LEU A 125 5.24 11.02 21.01
CA LEU A 125 6.49 11.24 20.26
C LEU A 125 6.24 12.16 19.06
N PHE A 126 5.20 11.89 18.27
CA PHE A 126 4.83 12.74 17.13
C PHE A 126 4.50 14.17 17.57
N ASN A 127 3.76 14.35 18.69
CA ASN A 127 3.49 15.67 19.25
C ASN A 127 4.79 16.39 19.64
N ARG A 128 5.73 15.71 20.31
CA ARG A 128 7.02 16.29 20.70
C ARG A 128 7.90 16.63 19.50
N LEU A 129 8.00 15.72 18.53
CA LEU A 129 8.79 15.92 17.32
C LEU A 129 8.23 17.07 16.48
N SER A 130 6.90 17.09 16.27
CA SER A 130 6.23 18.17 15.54
C SER A 130 6.48 19.54 16.19
N ALA A 131 6.35 19.62 17.53
CA ALA A 131 6.64 20.85 18.27
C ALA A 131 8.13 21.24 18.24
N SER A 132 9.04 20.27 18.32
CA SER A 132 10.50 20.52 18.22
C SER A 132 10.87 21.04 16.83
N PHE A 133 10.35 20.39 15.77
CA PHE A 133 10.61 20.81 14.41
C PHE A 133 10.03 22.18 14.09
N ALA A 134 8.90 22.55 14.70
CA ALA A 134 8.33 23.88 14.57
C ALA A 134 9.17 24.98 15.24
N LYS A 135 9.77 24.68 16.41
CA LYS A 135 10.64 25.63 17.14
C LYS A 135 11.99 25.85 16.45
N GLU A 136 12.56 24.77 15.89
CA GLU A 136 13.86 24.83 15.21
C GLU A 136 13.72 25.25 13.73
N GLN A 137 12.52 25.59 13.28
CA GLN A 137 12.34 26.17 11.95
C GLN A 137 12.96 27.54 11.93
N ASP A 138 14.13 27.64 11.30
CA ASP A 138 14.80 28.89 11.10
C ASP A 138 13.87 29.92 10.46
N ALA A 139 13.74 31.06 11.10
CA ALA A 139 13.25 32.30 10.49
C ALA A 139 14.24 32.79 9.38
N GLY A 140 15.11 31.89 8.92
CA GLY A 140 16.13 32.16 7.92
C GLY A 140 15.54 32.53 6.56
N GLU A 141 16.27 33.36 5.85
CA GLU A 141 15.95 33.77 4.49
C GLU A 141 15.63 32.54 3.61
N LYS A 142 14.59 32.66 2.77
CA LYS A 142 14.27 31.63 1.79
C LYS A 142 15.51 31.33 0.94
N PRO A 143 15.87 30.04 0.74
CA PRO A 143 17.06 29.72 0.01
C PRO A 143 17.01 30.30 -1.41
N ALA A 144 18.11 30.89 -1.86
CA ALA A 144 18.22 31.43 -3.21
C ALA A 144 17.90 30.35 -4.26
N SER A 145 17.25 30.72 -5.35
CA SER A 145 16.81 29.81 -6.41
C SER A 145 17.92 28.87 -6.90
N ARG A 146 19.17 29.37 -7.03
CA ARG A 146 20.33 28.57 -7.42
C ARG A 146 20.65 27.45 -6.42
N LYS A 147 20.51 27.71 -5.09
CA LYS A 147 20.71 26.69 -4.05
C LYS A 147 19.62 25.62 -4.11
N VAL A 148 18.37 26.02 -4.40
CA VAL A 148 17.23 25.10 -4.55
C VAL A 148 17.44 24.16 -5.73
N ILE A 149 17.81 24.68 -6.89
CA ILE A 149 18.10 23.89 -8.09
C ILE A 149 19.26 22.92 -7.82
N ARG A 150 20.38 23.41 -7.26
CA ARG A 150 21.53 22.56 -6.92
C ARG A 150 21.15 21.44 -5.96
N TYR A 151 20.35 21.72 -4.93
CA TYR A 151 19.88 20.70 -3.99
C TYR A 151 19.01 19.66 -4.70
N GLY A 152 18.13 20.08 -5.59
CA GLY A 152 17.29 19.16 -6.38
C GLY A 152 18.10 18.24 -7.28
N LEU A 153 19.05 18.81 -8.04
CA LEU A 153 19.91 18.03 -8.92
C LEU A 153 20.81 17.05 -8.15
N LEU A 154 21.39 17.47 -7.03
CA LEU A 154 22.19 16.58 -6.18
C LEU A 154 21.34 15.48 -5.56
N SER A 155 20.13 15.78 -5.06
CA SER A 155 19.22 14.77 -4.54
C SER A 155 18.83 13.75 -5.61
N TRP A 156 18.50 14.24 -6.81
CA TRP A 156 18.19 13.38 -7.94
C TRP A 156 19.37 12.45 -8.30
N LEU A 157 20.57 13.00 -8.41
CA LEU A 157 21.78 12.21 -8.71
C LEU A 157 22.02 11.14 -7.64
N VAL A 158 21.91 11.49 -6.34
CA VAL A 158 22.11 10.52 -5.25
C VAL A 158 21.12 9.37 -5.33
N PHE A 159 19.81 9.67 -5.50
CA PHE A 159 18.80 8.61 -5.63
C PHE A 159 19.01 7.77 -6.89
N PHE A 160 19.28 8.39 -8.03
CA PHE A 160 19.54 7.66 -9.26
C PHE A 160 20.75 6.72 -9.14
N VAL A 161 21.87 7.24 -8.62
CA VAL A 161 23.10 6.46 -8.43
C VAL A 161 22.90 5.33 -7.42
N SER A 162 22.09 5.53 -6.39
CA SER A 162 21.81 4.48 -5.39
C SER A 162 21.08 3.26 -5.99
N TYR A 163 20.43 3.40 -7.14
CA TYR A 163 19.75 2.30 -7.83
C TYR A 163 20.66 1.55 -8.82
N ILE A 164 21.82 2.12 -9.15
CA ILE A 164 22.76 1.50 -10.13
C ILE A 164 23.21 0.09 -9.70
N PRO A 165 23.57 -0.17 -8.43
CA PRO A 165 24.03 -1.52 -8.06
C PRO A 165 22.97 -2.59 -8.34
N ILE A 166 21.71 -2.33 -8.02
CA ILE A 166 20.63 -3.30 -8.27
C ILE A 166 20.31 -3.39 -9.77
N PHE A 167 20.42 -2.30 -10.53
CA PHE A 167 20.30 -2.33 -11.99
C PHE A 167 21.36 -3.20 -12.66
N LEU A 168 22.61 -3.09 -12.22
CA LEU A 168 23.70 -3.92 -12.76
C LEU A 168 23.52 -5.40 -12.43
N TRP A 169 23.00 -5.71 -11.24
CA TRP A 169 22.69 -7.08 -10.84
C TRP A 169 21.50 -7.68 -11.62
N THR A 170 20.49 -6.88 -11.96
CA THR A 170 19.29 -7.33 -12.69
C THR A 170 19.28 -6.96 -14.17
N TYR A 171 20.45 -6.67 -14.75
CA TYR A 171 20.54 -6.22 -16.15
C TYR A 171 19.96 -7.25 -17.13
N PRO A 172 19.21 -6.86 -18.17
CA PRO A 172 18.84 -5.48 -18.54
C PRO A 172 17.57 -4.97 -17.84
N ILE A 173 16.77 -5.86 -17.28
CA ILE A 173 15.46 -5.59 -16.69
C ILE A 173 15.08 -6.73 -15.74
N ASN A 174 14.39 -6.42 -14.66
CA ASN A 174 13.72 -7.41 -13.83
C ASN A 174 12.22 -7.39 -14.13
N PHE A 175 11.62 -8.55 -14.44
CA PHE A 175 10.19 -8.63 -14.72
C PHE A 175 9.40 -9.07 -13.50
N PHE A 176 8.28 -8.41 -13.29
CA PHE A 176 7.18 -8.99 -12.54
C PHE A 176 6.27 -9.80 -13.48
N GLY A 177 5.65 -10.91 -13.02
CA GLY A 177 4.86 -11.81 -13.85
C GLY A 177 3.89 -11.11 -14.79
N ASP A 178 3.01 -10.25 -14.25
CA ASP A 178 2.04 -9.48 -15.07
C ASP A 178 2.69 -8.63 -16.17
N ALA A 179 3.88 -8.09 -15.94
CA ALA A 179 4.56 -7.25 -16.94
C ALA A 179 5.14 -8.11 -18.08
N LYS A 180 5.66 -9.28 -17.73
CA LYS A 180 6.12 -10.28 -18.69
C LYS A 180 4.94 -10.79 -19.51
N ASP A 181 3.84 -11.16 -18.84
CA ASP A 181 2.62 -11.65 -19.49
C ASP A 181 2.00 -10.61 -20.41
N ALA A 182 2.01 -9.34 -20.02
CA ALA A 182 1.53 -8.24 -20.84
C ALA A 182 2.37 -8.05 -22.11
N LEU A 183 3.71 -8.08 -21.99
CA LEU A 183 4.58 -7.97 -23.16
C LEU A 183 4.40 -9.17 -24.10
N ASN A 184 4.29 -10.39 -23.57
CA ASN A 184 4.05 -11.59 -24.36
C ASN A 184 2.66 -11.60 -24.99
N SER A 185 1.61 -11.51 -24.19
CA SER A 185 0.24 -11.72 -24.62
C SER A 185 -0.34 -10.55 -25.38
N ASP A 186 -0.17 -9.32 -24.85
CA ASP A 186 -0.83 -8.14 -25.44
C ASP A 186 -0.04 -7.59 -26.62
N TYR A 187 1.29 -7.68 -26.59
CA TYR A 187 2.12 -7.18 -27.68
C TYR A 187 2.58 -8.28 -28.64
N LEU A 188 3.41 -9.25 -28.20
CA LEU A 188 4.04 -10.21 -29.12
C LEU A 188 3.01 -11.17 -29.76
N LEU A 189 1.97 -11.59 -29.02
CA LEU A 189 0.86 -12.40 -29.56
C LEU A 189 -0.28 -11.55 -30.14
N GLY A 190 -0.17 -10.22 -30.11
CA GLY A 190 -1.11 -9.29 -30.73
C GLY A 190 -2.52 -9.27 -30.17
N ARG A 191 -2.73 -9.70 -28.91
CA ARG A 191 -4.06 -9.70 -28.28
C ARG A 191 -4.59 -8.30 -28.01
N ALA A 192 -3.72 -7.32 -27.74
CA ALA A 192 -4.01 -5.91 -27.54
C ALA A 192 -5.18 -5.67 -26.57
N THR A 193 -5.05 -6.12 -25.33
CA THR A 193 -6.11 -6.02 -24.32
C THR A 193 -5.87 -4.93 -23.29
N THR A 194 -6.90 -4.57 -22.52
CA THR A 194 -6.83 -3.72 -21.34
C THR A 194 -6.77 -4.51 -20.04
N HIS A 195 -6.56 -5.84 -20.10
CA HIS A 195 -6.41 -6.69 -18.93
C HIS A 195 -5.25 -6.22 -18.04
N HIS A 196 -4.10 -6.00 -18.66
CA HIS A 196 -3.00 -5.28 -18.04
C HIS A 196 -3.06 -3.77 -18.35
N SER A 197 -2.29 -2.96 -17.62
CA SER A 197 -2.19 -1.52 -17.90
C SER A 197 -1.66 -1.27 -19.30
N ALA A 198 -2.53 -0.77 -20.20
CA ALA A 198 -2.18 -0.58 -21.59
C ALA A 198 -0.99 0.36 -21.79
N ILE A 199 -0.97 1.51 -21.12
CA ILE A 199 0.15 2.46 -21.22
C ILE A 199 1.49 1.82 -20.81
N HIS A 200 1.49 0.88 -19.86
CA HIS A 200 2.70 0.23 -19.40
C HIS A 200 3.27 -0.72 -20.46
N TRP A 201 2.46 -1.64 -21.00
CA TRP A 201 2.97 -2.58 -21.98
C TRP A 201 3.24 -1.92 -23.34
N ILE A 202 2.47 -0.89 -23.74
CA ILE A 202 2.74 -0.08 -24.94
C ILE A 202 4.11 0.64 -24.78
N LEU A 203 4.38 1.22 -23.61
CA LEU A 203 5.68 1.84 -23.35
C LEU A 203 6.81 0.81 -23.43
N MET A 204 6.65 -0.35 -22.77
CA MET A 204 7.65 -1.44 -22.84
C MET A 204 7.88 -1.92 -24.28
N SER A 205 6.80 -2.11 -25.05
CA SER A 205 6.93 -2.57 -26.43
C SER A 205 7.74 -1.63 -27.32
N LYS A 206 7.67 -0.31 -27.08
CA LYS A 206 8.50 0.66 -27.84
C LYS A 206 10.00 0.50 -27.55
N PHE A 207 10.36 0.21 -26.30
CA PHE A 207 11.74 -0.11 -25.97
C PHE A 207 12.16 -1.50 -26.46
N TYR A 208 11.26 -2.48 -26.43
CA TYR A 208 11.48 -3.79 -27.04
C TYR A 208 11.75 -3.66 -28.54
N GLU A 209 10.88 -2.95 -29.29
CA GLU A 209 11.08 -2.65 -30.72
C GLU A 209 12.42 -1.95 -30.99
N LEU A 210 12.82 -1.00 -30.11
CA LEU A 210 14.11 -0.34 -30.22
C LEU A 210 15.26 -1.35 -30.15
N GLY A 211 15.17 -2.30 -29.22
CA GLY A 211 16.16 -3.39 -29.09
C GLY A 211 16.18 -4.31 -30.32
N VAL A 212 15.01 -4.74 -30.79
CA VAL A 212 14.90 -5.56 -32.02
C VAL A 212 15.54 -4.86 -33.22
N ARG A 213 15.26 -3.57 -33.43
CA ARG A 213 15.86 -2.77 -34.53
C ARG A 213 17.37 -2.66 -34.39
N HIS A 214 17.89 -2.72 -33.17
CA HIS A 214 19.34 -2.67 -32.91
C HIS A 214 20.02 -4.04 -32.98
N GLY A 215 19.24 -5.12 -33.13
CA GLY A 215 19.73 -6.49 -33.12
C GLY A 215 20.05 -7.05 -31.72
N ASP A 216 19.63 -6.35 -30.66
CA ASP A 216 19.82 -6.77 -29.27
C ASP A 216 18.66 -6.26 -28.41
N VAL A 217 17.75 -7.15 -28.01
CA VAL A 217 16.58 -6.80 -27.18
C VAL A 217 17.01 -6.23 -25.82
N ALA A 218 18.10 -6.75 -25.24
CA ALA A 218 18.64 -6.24 -23.98
C ALA A 218 19.04 -4.76 -24.07
N PHE A 219 19.52 -4.33 -25.24
CA PHE A 219 19.84 -2.92 -25.51
C PHE A 219 18.61 -2.02 -25.34
N GLY A 220 17.45 -2.42 -25.85
CA GLY A 220 16.21 -1.65 -25.70
C GLY A 220 15.69 -1.68 -24.26
N MET A 221 15.62 -2.87 -23.67
CA MET A 221 15.00 -3.06 -22.34
C MET A 221 15.77 -2.37 -21.22
N LYS A 222 17.10 -2.25 -21.30
CA LYS A 222 17.88 -1.44 -20.35
C LYS A 222 17.44 0.03 -20.31
N PHE A 223 17.05 0.60 -21.47
CA PHE A 223 16.58 1.99 -21.52
C PHE A 223 15.19 2.15 -20.88
N PHE A 224 14.31 1.14 -20.98
CA PHE A 224 13.08 1.13 -20.22
C PHE A 224 13.37 1.18 -18.71
N THR A 225 14.28 0.33 -18.22
CA THR A 225 14.69 0.32 -16.81
C THR A 225 15.30 1.65 -16.38
N LEU A 226 16.21 2.22 -17.17
CA LEU A 226 16.82 3.52 -16.90
C LEU A 226 15.77 4.65 -16.87
N LEU A 227 14.78 4.64 -17.77
CA LEU A 227 13.67 5.60 -17.76
C LEU A 227 12.87 5.50 -16.46
N GLN A 228 12.57 4.28 -16.03
CA GLN A 228 11.85 4.05 -14.77
C GLN A 228 12.64 4.57 -13.56
N MET A 229 13.97 4.28 -13.50
CA MET A 229 14.87 4.81 -12.48
C MET A 229 14.91 6.35 -12.48
N LEU A 230 14.95 6.97 -13.67
CA LEU A 230 14.93 8.44 -13.83
C LEU A 230 13.64 9.06 -13.30
N ILE A 231 12.49 8.48 -13.66
CA ILE A 231 11.18 8.99 -13.22
C ILE A 231 11.06 8.87 -11.70
N MET A 232 11.42 7.74 -11.13
CA MET A 232 11.29 7.48 -9.70
C MET A 232 12.23 8.38 -8.87
N SER A 233 13.51 8.41 -9.22
CA SER A 233 14.49 9.28 -8.54
C SER A 233 14.13 10.76 -8.70
N GLY A 234 13.61 11.16 -9.87
CA GLY A 234 13.14 12.52 -10.16
C GLY A 234 11.94 12.93 -9.30
N ALA A 235 10.96 12.03 -9.13
CA ALA A 235 9.80 12.28 -8.29
C ALA A 235 10.19 12.47 -6.80
N ILE A 236 11.07 11.61 -6.29
CA ILE A 236 11.60 11.73 -4.92
C ILE A 236 12.39 13.03 -4.76
N ALA A 237 13.28 13.33 -5.70
CA ALA A 237 14.09 14.54 -5.67
C ALA A 237 13.25 15.82 -5.75
N TYR A 238 12.16 15.82 -6.54
CA TYR A 238 11.23 16.94 -6.60
C TYR A 238 10.53 17.17 -5.27
N PHE A 239 10.09 16.11 -4.59
CA PHE A 239 9.53 16.19 -3.25
C PHE A 239 10.57 16.72 -2.25
N MET A 240 11.79 16.21 -2.26
CA MET A 240 12.88 16.69 -1.40
C MET A 240 13.22 18.16 -1.66
N THR A 241 13.18 18.58 -2.93
CA THR A 241 13.37 19.99 -3.34
C THR A 241 12.27 20.90 -2.80
N TYR A 242 11.02 20.44 -2.83
CA TYR A 242 9.90 21.14 -2.22
C TYR A 242 10.14 21.34 -0.71
N LEU A 243 10.57 20.30 0.01
CA LEU A 243 10.86 20.38 1.44
C LEU A 243 11.99 21.39 1.73
N TYR A 244 13.04 21.37 0.90
CA TYR A 244 14.15 22.33 1.03
C TYR A 244 13.71 23.78 0.76
N LYS A 245 13.02 24.01 -0.36
CA LYS A 245 12.47 25.32 -0.76
C LYS A 245 11.55 25.93 0.30
N LYS A 246 10.82 25.07 1.01
CA LYS A 246 9.90 25.48 2.08
C LYS A 246 10.57 25.68 3.44
N GLY A 247 11.88 25.48 3.55
CA GLY A 247 12.60 25.62 4.81
C GLY A 247 12.16 24.61 5.87
N ILE A 248 11.80 23.38 5.44
CA ILE A 248 11.44 22.32 6.40
C ILE A 248 12.64 22.01 7.28
N ASN A 249 12.39 21.77 8.55
CA ASN A 249 13.41 21.44 9.54
C ASN A 249 14.44 20.44 8.97
N VAL A 250 15.73 20.74 9.15
CA VAL A 250 16.83 19.97 8.57
C VAL A 250 16.83 18.52 9.05
N LYS A 251 16.52 18.26 10.34
CA LYS A 251 16.49 16.91 10.91
C LYS A 251 15.37 16.08 10.28
N LEU A 252 14.17 16.67 10.16
CA LEU A 252 13.03 16.01 9.51
C LEU A 252 13.35 15.71 8.04
N ARG A 253 13.91 16.70 7.31
CA ARG A 253 14.27 16.53 5.90
C ARG A 253 15.35 15.46 5.70
N LYS A 254 16.39 15.40 6.54
CA LYS A 254 17.41 14.36 6.52
C LYS A 254 16.81 12.99 6.84
N GLY A 255 15.92 12.89 7.82
CA GLY A 255 15.24 11.65 8.15
C GLY A 255 14.42 11.09 6.97
N ILE A 256 13.64 11.96 6.31
CA ILE A 256 12.87 11.59 5.11
C ILE A 256 13.79 11.18 3.95
N PHE A 257 14.89 11.92 3.74
CA PHE A 257 15.89 11.57 2.73
C PHE A 257 16.46 10.16 2.95
N LEU A 258 16.83 9.85 4.19
CA LEU A 258 17.35 8.53 4.56
C LEU A 258 16.31 7.42 4.41
N ILE A 259 15.04 7.68 4.71
CA ILE A 259 13.96 6.71 4.49
C ILE A 259 13.86 6.35 3.00
N PHE A 260 13.89 7.33 2.10
CA PHE A 260 13.88 7.05 0.65
C PHE A 260 15.14 6.29 0.20
N LEU A 261 16.30 6.70 0.70
CA LEU A 261 17.59 6.17 0.27
C LEU A 261 17.83 4.74 0.75
N LEU A 262 17.47 4.46 2.00
CA LEU A 262 17.76 3.19 2.68
C LEU A 262 16.65 2.15 2.55
N ASN A 263 15.49 2.52 1.99
CA ASN A 263 14.41 1.56 1.79
C ASN A 263 14.74 0.61 0.62
N PRO A 264 15.09 -0.66 0.90
CA PRO A 264 15.51 -1.59 -0.15
C PRO A 264 14.37 -1.93 -1.12
N VAL A 265 13.13 -1.81 -0.68
CA VAL A 265 11.95 -2.02 -1.53
C VAL A 265 11.91 -0.99 -2.67
N ASN A 266 12.26 0.28 -2.39
CA ASN A 266 12.35 1.30 -3.42
C ASN A 266 13.43 0.98 -4.46
N ALA A 267 14.61 0.53 -4.01
CA ALA A 267 15.69 0.16 -4.91
C ALA A 267 15.28 -1.01 -5.83
N TYR A 268 14.63 -2.03 -5.30
CA TYR A 268 14.15 -3.16 -6.08
C TYR A 268 13.07 -2.75 -7.11
N PHE A 269 12.05 -2.00 -6.68
CA PHE A 269 11.00 -1.56 -7.60
C PHE A 269 11.51 -0.56 -8.64
N SER A 270 12.62 0.15 -8.40
CA SER A 270 13.20 1.06 -9.39
C SER A 270 13.65 0.36 -10.67
N VAL A 271 14.00 -0.93 -10.59
CA VAL A 271 14.51 -1.74 -11.72
C VAL A 271 13.51 -2.80 -12.19
N THR A 272 12.43 -3.02 -11.43
CA THR A 272 11.44 -4.06 -11.75
C THR A 272 10.34 -3.48 -12.62
N ALA A 273 10.13 -4.08 -13.79
CA ALA A 273 9.02 -3.75 -14.68
C ALA A 273 7.69 -4.21 -14.04
N GLU A 274 7.16 -3.38 -13.18
CA GLU A 274 5.84 -3.51 -12.57
C GLU A 274 5.02 -2.27 -12.92
N LYS A 275 3.79 -2.48 -13.41
CA LYS A 275 2.90 -1.39 -13.87
C LYS A 275 2.72 -0.26 -12.87
N GLY A 276 2.82 -0.54 -11.57
CA GLY A 276 2.69 0.46 -10.52
C GLY A 276 3.89 1.40 -10.38
N THR A 277 5.11 0.98 -10.69
CA THR A 277 6.33 1.74 -10.35
C THR A 277 6.35 3.13 -10.96
N ILE A 278 6.16 3.24 -12.27
CA ILE A 278 6.11 4.53 -12.96
C ILE A 278 4.90 5.34 -12.50
N GLY A 279 3.71 4.72 -12.47
CA GLY A 279 2.47 5.40 -12.09
C GLY A 279 2.50 5.98 -10.69
N ILE A 280 3.02 5.22 -9.72
CA ILE A 280 3.14 5.64 -8.31
C ILE A 280 4.20 6.73 -8.15
N SER A 281 5.29 6.68 -8.92
CA SER A 281 6.29 7.74 -8.94
C SER A 281 5.71 9.05 -9.48
N LEU A 282 4.93 8.99 -10.55
CA LEU A 282 4.19 10.13 -11.08
C LEU A 282 3.16 10.66 -10.07
N ALA A 283 2.50 9.77 -9.32
CA ALA A 283 1.59 10.18 -8.25
C ALA A 283 2.32 10.94 -7.13
N LEU A 284 3.53 10.51 -6.71
CA LEU A 284 4.33 11.26 -5.73
C LEU A 284 4.71 12.65 -6.26
N PHE A 285 5.08 12.75 -7.54
CA PHE A 285 5.35 14.04 -8.18
C PHE A 285 4.08 14.91 -8.15
N ALA A 286 2.94 14.40 -8.61
CA ALA A 286 1.67 15.11 -8.63
C ALA A 286 1.23 15.56 -7.22
N MET A 287 1.40 14.70 -6.20
CA MET A 287 1.10 15.06 -4.81
C MET A 287 1.99 16.20 -4.29
N THR A 288 3.23 16.28 -4.77
CA THR A 288 4.11 17.43 -4.48
C THR A 288 3.58 18.70 -5.14
N VAL A 289 3.09 18.61 -6.37
CA VAL A 289 2.41 19.73 -7.06
C VAL A 289 1.13 20.14 -6.30
N LEU A 290 0.37 19.17 -5.78
CA LEU A 290 -0.81 19.46 -4.94
C LEU A 290 -0.43 20.23 -3.66
N LEU A 291 0.69 19.89 -3.03
CA LEU A 291 1.22 20.69 -1.92
C LEU A 291 1.48 22.15 -2.34
N GLU A 292 2.06 22.37 -3.51
CA GLU A 292 2.28 23.71 -4.03
C GLU A 292 0.96 24.46 -4.33
N ILE A 293 -0.06 23.76 -4.86
CA ILE A 293 -1.41 24.31 -5.07
C ILE A 293 -2.03 24.72 -3.73
N LEU A 294 -1.99 23.83 -2.73
CA LEU A 294 -2.53 24.11 -1.40
C LEU A 294 -1.80 25.29 -0.71
N ASP A 295 -0.50 25.44 -0.94
CA ASP A 295 0.25 26.57 -0.45
C ASP A 295 -0.14 27.91 -1.11
N LEU A 296 -0.38 27.91 -2.43
CA LEU A 296 -0.88 29.10 -3.15
C LEU A 296 -2.26 29.49 -2.64
N MET A 297 -3.11 28.52 -2.32
CA MET A 297 -4.49 28.77 -1.82
C MET A 297 -4.54 29.33 -0.39
N ARG A 298 -3.43 29.40 0.32
CA ARG A 298 -3.35 30.11 1.63
C ARG A 298 -3.37 31.62 1.49
N GLY A 299 -3.02 32.13 0.32
CA GLY A 299 -3.04 33.58 0.02
C GLY A 299 -4.44 34.18 -0.13
N ASP A 300 -4.47 35.48 -0.49
CA ASP A 300 -5.71 36.23 -0.68
C ASP A 300 -6.57 35.67 -1.81
N ASP A 301 -7.86 35.46 -1.55
CA ASP A 301 -8.82 34.83 -2.42
C ASP A 301 -9.00 35.56 -3.77
N LYS A 302 -8.87 36.87 -3.80
CA LYS A 302 -9.12 37.70 -5.00
C LYS A 302 -8.05 37.51 -6.10
N LYS A 303 -6.84 37.09 -5.75
CA LYS A 303 -5.70 37.00 -6.67
C LYS A 303 -5.48 35.57 -7.22
N ILE A 304 -6.09 34.56 -6.63
CA ILE A 304 -5.81 33.14 -6.99
C ILE A 304 -6.35 32.80 -8.38
N TYR A 305 -7.54 33.28 -8.75
CA TYR A 305 -8.16 32.99 -10.06
C TYR A 305 -7.39 33.55 -11.24
N ALA A 306 -6.75 34.72 -11.04
CA ALA A 306 -5.93 35.35 -12.06
C ALA A 306 -4.48 34.83 -12.03
N SER A 307 -4.14 33.95 -11.09
CA SER A 307 -2.76 33.47 -10.93
C SER A 307 -2.40 32.44 -11.99
N PHE A 308 -1.59 32.82 -12.96
CA PHE A 308 -0.99 31.91 -13.94
C PHE A 308 -0.24 30.75 -13.25
N ALA A 309 0.43 31.03 -12.13
CA ALA A 309 1.14 30.04 -11.34
C ALA A 309 0.20 28.96 -10.75
N PHE A 310 -1.03 29.29 -10.39
CA PHE A 310 -2.03 28.32 -9.94
C PHE A 310 -2.46 27.41 -11.10
N TRP A 311 -2.82 27.99 -12.25
CA TRP A 311 -3.31 27.22 -13.38
C TRP A 311 -2.27 26.29 -13.98
N ILE A 312 -1.00 26.74 -14.11
CA ILE A 312 0.08 25.84 -14.53
C ILE A 312 0.17 24.61 -13.60
N ARG A 313 0.11 24.82 -12.28
CA ARG A 313 0.18 23.70 -11.32
C ARG A 313 -1.07 22.81 -11.37
N ALA A 314 -2.23 23.40 -11.57
CA ALA A 314 -3.48 22.66 -11.72
C ALA A 314 -3.43 21.75 -12.97
N PHE A 315 -2.99 22.25 -14.12
CA PHE A 315 -2.78 21.46 -15.32
C PHE A 315 -1.69 20.40 -15.14
N LEU A 316 -0.57 20.77 -14.55
CA LEU A 316 0.54 19.84 -14.29
C LEU A 316 0.11 18.70 -13.36
N PHE A 317 -0.61 19.02 -12.29
CA PHE A 317 -1.20 18.01 -11.40
C PHE A 317 -2.15 17.10 -12.18
N ALA A 318 -3.08 17.67 -12.94
CA ALA A 318 -4.09 16.93 -13.66
C ALA A 318 -3.49 15.95 -14.67
N ILE A 319 -2.54 16.40 -15.49
CA ILE A 319 -1.88 15.58 -16.51
C ILE A 319 -1.01 14.48 -15.85
N ILE A 320 -0.18 14.85 -14.89
CA ILE A 320 0.74 13.86 -14.28
C ILE A 320 -0.03 12.82 -13.46
N MET A 321 -1.08 13.25 -12.72
CA MET A 321 -1.89 12.33 -11.94
C MET A 321 -2.75 11.43 -12.84
N SER A 322 -3.28 11.93 -13.95
CA SER A 322 -4.04 11.12 -14.91
C SER A 322 -3.17 10.06 -15.59
N VAL A 323 -1.99 10.45 -16.08
CA VAL A 323 -1.01 9.51 -16.63
C VAL A 323 -0.60 8.47 -15.58
N GLY A 324 -0.31 8.90 -14.35
CA GLY A 324 -0.02 7.99 -13.24
C GLY A 324 -1.14 6.99 -12.99
N ALA A 325 -2.40 7.44 -13.06
CA ALA A 325 -3.58 6.59 -12.89
C ALA A 325 -3.78 5.60 -14.05
N LEU A 326 -3.33 5.90 -15.28
CA LEU A 326 -3.36 4.95 -16.39
C LEU A 326 -2.43 3.75 -16.17
N PHE A 327 -1.32 3.94 -15.45
CA PHE A 327 -0.46 2.83 -15.02
C PHE A 327 -1.11 1.98 -13.92
N ARG A 328 -1.99 2.59 -13.10
CA ARG A 328 -2.64 1.94 -11.97
C ARG A 328 -4.09 2.37 -11.86
N ASN A 329 -4.96 1.74 -12.63
CA ASN A 329 -6.36 2.16 -12.85
C ASN A 329 -7.18 2.39 -11.57
N ASN A 330 -6.94 1.63 -10.49
CA ASN A 330 -7.64 1.83 -9.23
C ASN A 330 -7.27 3.15 -8.52
N MET A 331 -6.14 3.75 -8.84
CA MET A 331 -5.69 5.02 -8.25
C MET A 331 -6.64 6.19 -8.57
N ILE A 332 -7.26 6.21 -9.76
CA ILE A 332 -8.17 7.30 -10.12
C ILE A 332 -9.37 7.40 -9.16
N TYR A 333 -9.92 6.26 -8.72
CA TYR A 333 -11.04 6.24 -7.77
C TYR A 333 -10.64 6.83 -6.43
N ALA A 334 -9.47 6.45 -5.89
CA ALA A 334 -8.93 7.02 -4.65
C ALA A 334 -8.71 8.54 -4.78
N VAL A 335 -8.17 9.00 -5.91
CA VAL A 335 -7.91 10.42 -6.19
C VAL A 335 -9.21 11.20 -6.28
N MET A 336 -10.25 10.69 -6.95
CA MET A 336 -11.52 11.38 -7.07
C MET A 336 -12.27 11.51 -5.74
N VAL A 337 -12.32 10.43 -4.96
CA VAL A 337 -12.94 10.46 -3.63
C VAL A 337 -12.16 11.39 -2.69
N ALA A 338 -10.83 11.30 -2.68
CA ALA A 338 -9.99 12.23 -1.91
C ALA A 338 -10.22 13.68 -2.35
N GLY A 339 -10.26 13.93 -3.65
CA GLY A 339 -10.48 15.25 -4.23
C GLY A 339 -11.80 15.88 -3.78
N LEU A 340 -12.87 15.11 -3.79
CA LEU A 340 -14.18 15.55 -3.29
C LEU A 340 -14.10 15.94 -1.80
N ILE A 341 -13.50 15.07 -0.97
CA ILE A 341 -13.36 15.32 0.47
C ILE A 341 -12.48 16.56 0.71
N ILE A 342 -11.33 16.68 0.02
CA ILE A 342 -10.41 17.82 0.13
C ILE A 342 -11.12 19.12 -0.28
N ALA A 343 -11.90 19.10 -1.36
CA ALA A 343 -12.66 20.24 -1.79
C ALA A 343 -13.69 20.67 -0.75
N VAL A 344 -14.45 19.73 -0.16
CA VAL A 344 -15.43 20.01 0.91
C VAL A 344 -14.76 20.58 2.16
N MET A 345 -13.56 20.09 2.53
CA MET A 345 -12.78 20.56 3.69
C MET A 345 -12.22 21.97 3.51
N GLY A 346 -12.09 22.48 2.29
CA GLY A 346 -11.58 23.81 1.98
C GLY A 346 -12.41 24.94 2.64
N LYS A 347 -11.77 26.07 2.93
CA LYS A 347 -12.43 27.27 3.43
C LYS A 347 -12.86 28.15 2.25
N GLY A 348 -14.10 28.66 2.29
CA GLY A 348 -14.64 29.56 1.25
C GLY A 348 -15.14 28.81 -0.01
N PHE A 349 -16.31 29.20 -0.50
CA PHE A 349 -16.97 28.56 -1.64
C PHE A 349 -16.08 28.53 -2.90
N LYS A 350 -15.42 29.62 -3.19
CA LYS A 350 -14.57 29.75 -4.37
C LYS A 350 -13.37 28.79 -4.35
N LYS A 351 -12.67 28.64 -3.20
CA LYS A 351 -11.55 27.68 -3.06
C LYS A 351 -12.03 26.25 -3.20
N LYS A 352 -13.20 25.92 -2.67
CA LYS A 352 -13.82 24.60 -2.85
C LYS A 352 -14.06 24.30 -4.32
N LEU A 353 -14.63 25.27 -5.04
CA LEU A 353 -14.93 25.12 -6.48
C LEU A 353 -13.64 24.94 -7.29
N LEU A 354 -12.58 25.72 -7.00
CA LEU A 354 -11.28 25.58 -7.66
C LEU A 354 -10.65 24.20 -7.44
N LEU A 355 -10.65 23.71 -6.19
CA LEU A 355 -10.14 22.38 -5.89
C LEU A 355 -10.95 21.31 -6.60
N LEU A 356 -12.28 21.40 -6.57
CA LEU A 356 -13.14 20.48 -7.29
C LEU A 356 -12.83 20.48 -8.79
N LEU A 357 -12.62 21.66 -9.37
CA LEU A 357 -12.29 21.81 -10.80
C LEU A 357 -10.93 21.13 -11.12
N VAL A 358 -9.91 21.23 -10.25
CA VAL A 358 -8.63 20.54 -10.45
C VAL A 358 -8.82 19.02 -10.53
N PHE A 359 -9.63 18.43 -9.66
CA PHE A 359 -9.90 16.99 -9.69
C PHE A 359 -10.80 16.56 -10.84
N ILE A 360 -11.81 17.37 -11.21
CA ILE A 360 -12.63 17.13 -12.42
C ILE A 360 -11.74 17.16 -13.67
N LEU A 361 -10.82 18.12 -13.75
CA LEU A 361 -9.87 18.21 -14.87
C LEU A 361 -8.98 16.96 -14.91
N THR A 362 -8.50 16.47 -13.76
CA THR A 362 -7.73 15.21 -13.66
C THR A 362 -8.52 14.04 -14.24
N PHE A 363 -9.79 13.91 -13.87
CA PHE A 363 -10.66 12.84 -14.38
C PHE A 363 -10.92 12.97 -15.87
N ALA A 364 -11.13 14.19 -16.37
CA ALA A 364 -11.32 14.47 -17.79
C ALA A 364 -10.10 14.07 -18.63
N PHE A 365 -8.89 14.43 -18.16
CA PHE A 365 -7.63 13.98 -18.79
C PHE A 365 -7.51 12.47 -18.79
N TYR A 366 -7.72 11.81 -17.63
CA TYR A 366 -7.69 10.35 -17.52
C TYR A 366 -8.63 9.68 -18.54
N LYS A 367 -9.87 10.15 -18.65
CA LYS A 367 -10.84 9.60 -19.62
C LYS A 367 -10.42 9.86 -21.07
N GLY A 368 -9.92 11.06 -21.37
CA GLY A 368 -9.45 11.42 -22.70
C GLY A 368 -8.25 10.59 -23.14
N GLU A 369 -7.23 10.49 -22.27
CA GLU A 369 -6.01 9.72 -22.51
C GLU A 369 -6.33 8.23 -22.66
N ASN A 370 -7.14 7.65 -21.76
CA ASN A 370 -7.58 6.26 -21.86
C ASN A 370 -8.36 5.99 -23.16
N SER A 371 -9.30 6.87 -23.53
CA SER A 371 -10.04 6.73 -24.78
C SER A 371 -9.13 6.83 -26.01
N CYS A 372 -8.13 7.70 -25.97
CA CYS A 372 -7.13 7.83 -27.03
C CYS A 372 -6.33 6.52 -27.17
N LEU A 373 -5.81 5.96 -26.06
CA LEU A 373 -5.08 4.69 -26.08
C LEU A 373 -5.94 3.55 -26.64
N VAL A 374 -7.18 3.39 -26.12
CA VAL A 374 -8.08 2.33 -26.57
C VAL A 374 -8.36 2.42 -28.07
N LYS A 375 -8.62 3.62 -28.59
CA LYS A 375 -8.90 3.82 -30.02
C LYS A 375 -7.66 3.66 -30.89
N SER A 376 -6.52 4.24 -30.48
CA SER A 376 -5.30 4.23 -31.29
C SER A 376 -4.67 2.84 -31.42
N TYR A 377 -4.86 1.98 -30.43
CA TYR A 377 -4.29 0.62 -30.41
C TYR A 377 -5.34 -0.49 -30.59
N GLY A 378 -6.61 -0.14 -30.81
CA GLY A 378 -7.70 -1.12 -30.99
C GLY A 378 -7.90 -2.05 -29.79
N LEU A 379 -7.72 -1.51 -28.56
CA LEU A 379 -7.70 -2.34 -27.35
C LEU A 379 -9.07 -2.94 -27.03
N THR A 380 -9.08 -4.21 -26.67
CA THR A 380 -10.27 -4.93 -26.21
C THR A 380 -10.27 -5.13 -24.69
N SER A 381 -11.42 -5.41 -24.12
CA SER A 381 -11.59 -5.65 -22.67
C SER A 381 -12.40 -6.93 -22.45
N PRO A 382 -11.82 -8.12 -22.76
CA PRO A 382 -12.56 -9.38 -22.74
C PRO A 382 -13.02 -9.79 -21.33
N ASP A 383 -12.28 -9.44 -20.28
CA ASP A 383 -12.50 -9.90 -18.91
C ASP A 383 -12.92 -8.78 -17.95
N LYS A 384 -13.55 -7.73 -18.46
CA LYS A 384 -13.86 -6.51 -17.71
C LYS A 384 -14.68 -6.78 -16.44
N TYR A 385 -15.69 -7.62 -16.51
CA TYR A 385 -16.60 -7.87 -15.38
C TYR A 385 -15.99 -8.86 -14.38
N ARG A 386 -15.26 -9.85 -14.85
CA ARG A 386 -14.45 -10.74 -13.99
C ARG A 386 -13.43 -9.95 -13.17
N GLU A 387 -12.76 -8.98 -13.80
CA GLU A 387 -11.80 -8.10 -13.12
C GLU A 387 -12.48 -7.06 -12.21
N THR A 388 -13.75 -6.75 -12.43
CA THR A 388 -14.51 -5.83 -11.57
C THR A 388 -15.05 -6.51 -10.31
N PHE A 389 -15.39 -7.80 -10.39
CA PHE A 389 -16.06 -8.54 -9.32
C PHE A 389 -15.27 -9.74 -8.77
N PRO A 390 -13.94 -9.70 -8.61
CA PRO A 390 -13.19 -10.87 -8.17
C PRO A 390 -13.61 -11.32 -6.75
N VAL A 391 -13.76 -10.37 -5.80
CA VAL A 391 -14.15 -10.70 -4.42
C VAL A 391 -15.56 -11.31 -4.36
N PRO A 392 -16.60 -10.75 -4.98
CA PRO A 392 -17.90 -11.39 -5.07
C PRO A 392 -17.88 -12.79 -5.67
N ILE A 393 -17.13 -13.00 -6.74
CA ILE A 393 -17.01 -14.31 -7.40
C ILE A 393 -16.43 -15.34 -6.44
N ILE A 394 -15.32 -15.00 -5.77
CA ILE A 394 -14.61 -15.95 -4.89
C ILE A 394 -15.44 -16.26 -3.63
N CYS A 395 -16.11 -15.25 -3.04
CA CYS A 395 -16.97 -15.47 -1.89
C CYS A 395 -18.16 -16.37 -2.22
N LEU A 396 -18.79 -16.19 -3.40
CA LEU A 396 -19.88 -17.05 -3.85
C LEU A 396 -19.38 -18.49 -4.13
N ALA A 397 -18.20 -18.65 -4.72
CA ALA A 397 -17.59 -19.96 -4.94
C ALA A 397 -17.31 -20.68 -3.59
N ARG A 398 -16.81 -19.96 -2.57
CA ARG A 398 -16.61 -20.50 -1.23
C ARG A 398 -17.91 -21.05 -0.65
N VAL A 399 -18.94 -20.24 -0.63
CA VAL A 399 -20.24 -20.64 -0.05
C VAL A 399 -20.84 -21.83 -0.81
N ALA A 400 -20.77 -21.81 -2.14
CA ALA A 400 -21.27 -22.94 -2.95
C ALA A 400 -20.46 -24.23 -2.73
N SER A 401 -19.13 -24.11 -2.56
CA SER A 401 -18.27 -25.26 -2.26
C SER A 401 -18.52 -25.87 -0.88
N LEU A 402 -18.76 -25.03 0.13
CA LEU A 402 -18.92 -25.50 1.51
C LEU A 402 -20.37 -25.93 1.85
N HIS A 403 -21.36 -25.28 1.26
CA HIS A 403 -22.78 -25.45 1.62
C HIS A 403 -23.68 -25.83 0.44
N GLY A 404 -23.13 -26.20 -0.71
CA GLY A 404 -23.92 -26.46 -1.92
C GLY A 404 -25.06 -27.48 -1.73
N SER A 405 -24.83 -28.53 -0.93
CA SER A 405 -25.83 -29.56 -0.61
C SER A 405 -26.90 -29.10 0.37
N GLU A 406 -26.65 -28.06 1.16
CA GLU A 406 -27.53 -27.58 2.25
C GLU A 406 -28.29 -26.32 1.87
N MET A 407 -27.81 -25.58 0.86
CA MET A 407 -28.45 -24.34 0.45
C MET A 407 -29.71 -24.56 -0.39
N PRO A 408 -30.64 -23.59 -0.42
CA PRO A 408 -31.80 -23.67 -1.30
C PRO A 408 -31.38 -23.91 -2.76
N PRO A 409 -31.96 -24.93 -3.44
CA PRO A 409 -31.55 -25.29 -4.81
C PRO A 409 -31.59 -24.13 -5.80
N GLU A 410 -32.53 -23.22 -5.66
CA GLU A 410 -32.62 -22.02 -6.49
C GLU A 410 -31.41 -21.08 -6.33
N VAL A 411 -30.83 -21.00 -5.12
CA VAL A 411 -29.66 -20.17 -4.85
C VAL A 411 -28.41 -20.84 -5.42
N TYR A 412 -28.27 -22.15 -5.22
CA TYR A 412 -27.17 -22.92 -5.79
C TYR A 412 -27.17 -22.85 -7.31
N ASN A 413 -28.34 -23.11 -7.94
CA ASN A 413 -28.51 -23.03 -9.39
C ASN A 413 -28.21 -21.61 -9.94
N GLU A 414 -28.51 -20.58 -9.17
CA GLU A 414 -28.16 -19.22 -9.56
C GLU A 414 -26.66 -18.97 -9.48
N ILE A 415 -25.96 -19.50 -8.46
CA ILE A 415 -24.50 -19.38 -8.34
C ILE A 415 -23.80 -20.10 -9.50
N ILE A 416 -24.17 -21.36 -9.80
CA ILE A 416 -23.52 -22.16 -10.86
C ILE A 416 -23.76 -21.59 -12.28
N ALA A 417 -24.77 -20.79 -12.47
CA ALA A 417 -24.95 -20.04 -13.71
C ALA A 417 -23.84 -19.01 -13.96
N TYR A 418 -23.34 -18.38 -12.90
CA TYR A 418 -22.24 -17.41 -12.97
C TYR A 418 -20.86 -18.10 -12.83
N ILE A 419 -20.74 -19.13 -11.99
CA ILE A 419 -19.50 -19.82 -11.67
C ILE A 419 -19.75 -21.31 -11.91
N PRO A 420 -19.23 -21.91 -13.00
CA PRO A 420 -19.50 -23.31 -13.33
C PRO A 420 -19.10 -24.27 -12.20
N GLU A 421 -19.86 -25.35 -12.05
CA GLU A 421 -19.70 -26.32 -10.96
C GLU A 421 -18.28 -26.92 -10.92
N TYR A 422 -17.68 -27.24 -12.08
CA TYR A 422 -16.30 -27.73 -12.15
C TYR A 422 -15.26 -26.74 -11.62
N ALA A 423 -15.55 -25.44 -11.62
CA ALA A 423 -14.68 -24.43 -11.02
C ALA A 423 -14.90 -24.33 -9.50
N ILE A 424 -16.16 -24.52 -9.04
CA ILE A 424 -16.49 -24.57 -7.61
C ILE A 424 -15.87 -25.81 -6.95
N GLU A 425 -15.87 -26.97 -7.61
CA GLU A 425 -15.24 -28.19 -7.12
C GLU A 425 -13.74 -28.05 -6.87
N LYS A 426 -13.08 -27.19 -7.63
CA LYS A 426 -11.65 -26.87 -7.46
C LYS A 426 -11.39 -25.77 -6.43
N TYR A 427 -12.44 -25.27 -5.78
CA TYR A 427 -12.26 -24.19 -4.82
C TYR A 427 -11.27 -24.59 -3.72
N SER A 428 -10.31 -23.73 -3.49
CA SER A 428 -9.57 -23.64 -2.24
C SER A 428 -9.49 -22.18 -1.84
N ILE A 429 -9.26 -21.90 -0.57
CA ILE A 429 -9.21 -20.52 -0.09
C ILE A 429 -8.13 -19.69 -0.80
N ALA A 430 -7.08 -20.38 -1.30
CA ALA A 430 -5.96 -19.79 -2.04
C ALA A 430 -6.22 -19.67 -3.55
N GLU A 431 -7.15 -20.46 -4.10
CA GLU A 431 -7.40 -20.49 -5.53
C GLU A 431 -8.42 -19.42 -5.93
N HIS A 432 -7.95 -18.45 -6.68
CA HIS A 432 -8.78 -17.35 -7.16
C HIS A 432 -8.73 -17.16 -8.68
N LEU A 433 -7.67 -17.65 -9.33
CA LEU A 433 -7.48 -17.45 -10.77
C LEU A 433 -8.42 -18.36 -11.57
N ASP A 434 -8.42 -19.66 -11.28
CA ASP A 434 -9.26 -20.62 -11.99
C ASP A 434 -10.74 -20.30 -11.81
N ILE A 435 -11.17 -19.96 -10.61
CA ILE A 435 -12.56 -19.57 -10.32
C ILE A 435 -12.94 -18.32 -11.10
N LYS A 436 -12.11 -17.28 -11.02
CA LYS A 436 -12.35 -16.01 -11.70
C LYS A 436 -12.38 -16.17 -13.22
N PHE A 437 -11.40 -16.84 -13.81
CA PHE A 437 -11.30 -16.99 -15.27
C PHE A 437 -12.34 -17.93 -15.86
N ASN A 438 -12.86 -18.86 -15.10
CA ASN A 438 -13.93 -19.75 -15.54
C ASN A 438 -15.33 -19.18 -15.29
N SER A 439 -15.48 -18.06 -14.59
CA SER A 439 -16.79 -17.43 -14.39
C SER A 439 -17.36 -16.87 -15.71
N ASN A 440 -18.70 -16.80 -15.80
CA ASN A 440 -19.40 -16.39 -17.01
C ASN A 440 -19.41 -14.88 -17.20
N GLU A 441 -18.44 -14.36 -17.97
CA GLU A 441 -18.28 -12.93 -18.27
C GLU A 441 -19.52 -12.31 -18.92
N ALA A 442 -20.17 -13.01 -19.85
CA ALA A 442 -21.35 -12.52 -20.55
C ALA A 442 -22.51 -12.33 -19.56
N LEU A 443 -22.75 -13.31 -18.70
CA LEU A 443 -23.82 -13.24 -17.71
C LEU A 443 -23.53 -12.19 -16.62
N LEU A 444 -22.28 -12.06 -16.19
CA LEU A 444 -21.86 -10.98 -15.28
C LEU A 444 -22.14 -9.61 -15.87
N ARG A 445 -21.87 -9.41 -17.16
CA ARG A 445 -22.17 -8.17 -17.88
C ARG A 445 -23.66 -7.91 -17.98
N ASP A 446 -24.41 -8.89 -18.48
CA ASP A 446 -25.81 -8.70 -18.86
C ASP A 446 -26.73 -8.67 -17.63
N GLN A 447 -26.35 -9.34 -16.55
CA GLN A 447 -27.13 -9.45 -15.30
C GLN A 447 -26.39 -8.95 -14.07
N THR A 448 -25.54 -7.92 -14.19
CA THR A 448 -24.73 -7.37 -13.09
C THR A 448 -25.55 -7.08 -11.82
N LYS A 449 -26.73 -6.46 -11.96
CA LYS A 449 -27.59 -6.13 -10.80
C LYS A 449 -28.08 -7.38 -10.07
N ARG A 450 -28.39 -8.43 -10.82
CA ARG A 450 -28.84 -9.71 -10.25
C ARG A 450 -27.69 -10.41 -9.53
N PHE A 451 -26.51 -10.41 -10.13
CA PHE A 451 -25.28 -10.93 -9.51
C PHE A 451 -24.97 -10.24 -8.17
N ILE A 452 -25.04 -8.91 -8.12
CA ILE A 452 -24.80 -8.15 -6.88
C ILE A 452 -25.86 -8.49 -5.81
N LYS A 453 -27.14 -8.65 -6.20
CA LYS A 453 -28.18 -9.07 -5.26
C LYS A 453 -27.92 -10.48 -4.71
N LEU A 454 -27.51 -11.42 -5.57
CA LEU A 454 -27.13 -12.77 -5.17
C LEU A 454 -25.96 -12.72 -4.16
N PHE A 455 -24.89 -11.97 -4.47
CA PHE A 455 -23.75 -11.78 -3.58
C PHE A 455 -24.19 -11.26 -2.19
N ILE A 456 -25.04 -10.22 -2.15
CA ILE A 456 -25.54 -9.66 -0.89
C ILE A 456 -26.41 -10.70 -0.15
N LYS A 457 -27.30 -11.40 -0.86
CA LYS A 457 -28.16 -12.44 -0.27
C LYS A 457 -27.34 -13.54 0.40
N CYS A 458 -26.37 -14.09 -0.31
CA CYS A 458 -25.49 -15.14 0.23
C CYS A 458 -24.61 -14.64 1.38
N GLY A 459 -24.17 -13.38 1.35
CA GLY A 459 -23.43 -12.77 2.46
C GLY A 459 -24.24 -12.65 3.76
N PHE A 460 -25.55 -12.43 3.66
CA PHE A 460 -26.43 -12.50 4.84
C PHE A 460 -26.76 -13.92 5.28
N MET A 461 -26.78 -14.88 4.37
CA MET A 461 -27.02 -16.28 4.71
C MET A 461 -25.77 -16.94 5.33
N TYR A 462 -24.58 -16.59 4.86
CA TYR A 462 -23.31 -17.22 5.25
C TYR A 462 -22.25 -16.16 5.60
N PRO A 463 -22.48 -15.31 6.63
CA PRO A 463 -21.58 -14.19 6.91
C PRO A 463 -20.19 -14.62 7.39
N ALA A 464 -20.10 -15.76 8.11
CA ALA A 464 -18.83 -16.29 8.59
C ALA A 464 -17.89 -16.63 7.43
N ASP A 465 -18.38 -17.32 6.40
CA ASP A 465 -17.59 -17.71 5.23
C ASP A 465 -17.09 -16.51 4.43
N TYR A 466 -17.92 -15.47 4.31
CA TYR A 466 -17.51 -14.24 3.66
C TYR A 466 -16.39 -13.54 4.44
N LEU A 467 -16.51 -13.47 5.77
CA LEU A 467 -15.51 -12.84 6.62
C LEU A 467 -14.19 -13.62 6.60
N ASP A 468 -14.23 -14.95 6.65
CA ASP A 468 -13.03 -15.79 6.54
C ASP A 468 -12.34 -15.62 5.17
N GLN A 469 -13.11 -15.62 4.08
CA GLN A 469 -12.55 -15.39 2.74
C GLN A 469 -11.93 -14.00 2.61
N ILE A 470 -12.63 -12.95 3.08
CA ILE A 470 -12.12 -11.58 3.08
C ILE A 470 -10.89 -11.46 3.98
N GLY A 471 -10.90 -12.12 5.13
CA GLY A 471 -9.75 -12.20 6.03
C GLY A 471 -8.52 -12.75 5.33
N TRP A 472 -8.67 -13.88 4.64
CA TRP A 472 -7.58 -14.47 3.89
C TRP A 472 -7.05 -13.54 2.78
N MET A 473 -7.95 -12.86 2.05
CA MET A 473 -7.58 -11.94 0.97
C MET A 473 -6.93 -10.63 1.46
N THR A 474 -7.14 -10.22 2.71
CA THR A 474 -6.78 -8.85 3.14
C THR A 474 -5.90 -8.77 4.39
N MET A 475 -6.03 -9.71 5.33
CA MET A 475 -5.38 -9.61 6.64
C MET A 475 -3.86 -9.71 6.58
N GLY A 476 -3.28 -10.28 5.54
CA GLY A 476 -1.84 -10.29 5.32
C GLY A 476 -1.21 -8.89 5.29
N TYR A 477 -1.94 -7.87 4.88
CA TYR A 477 -1.48 -6.47 4.94
C TYR A 477 -1.31 -5.95 6.38
N PHE A 478 -1.99 -6.55 7.33
CA PHE A 478 -2.03 -6.13 8.72
C PHE A 478 -1.18 -7.01 9.65
N ASN A 479 -0.65 -8.12 9.14
CA ASN A 479 0.10 -9.09 9.94
C ASN A 479 1.44 -8.51 10.41
N PRO A 480 1.69 -8.39 11.75
CA PRO A 480 2.93 -7.85 12.27
C PRO A 480 4.09 -8.85 12.24
N LEU A 481 3.80 -10.16 12.18
CA LEU A 481 4.78 -11.21 12.36
C LEU A 481 5.42 -11.65 11.04
N TYR A 482 4.67 -11.60 9.94
CA TYR A 482 5.11 -12.10 8.64
C TYR A 482 5.29 -10.98 7.63
N ALA A 483 6.37 -11.08 6.89
CA ALA A 483 6.61 -10.26 5.70
C ALA A 483 5.99 -10.88 4.44
N HIS A 484 5.66 -12.18 4.52
CA HIS A 484 4.93 -12.86 3.44
C HIS A 484 3.46 -12.49 3.51
N VAL A 485 2.90 -12.29 2.36
CA VAL A 485 1.52 -11.92 2.17
C VAL A 485 0.72 -13.19 2.01
N LEU A 486 -0.40 -13.29 2.70
CA LEU A 486 -1.33 -14.42 2.53
C LEU A 486 -1.72 -14.58 1.06
N GLY A 487 -1.77 -15.81 0.61
CA GLY A 487 -2.24 -16.14 -0.72
C GLY A 487 -1.22 -16.08 -1.83
N GLY A 488 0.01 -15.80 -1.51
CA GLY A 488 1.04 -15.83 -2.53
C GLY A 488 2.09 -16.90 -2.25
N THR A 489 2.09 -17.95 -3.04
CA THR A 489 3.31 -18.68 -3.36
C THR A 489 4.29 -17.79 -4.13
N THR A 490 3.82 -16.61 -4.56
CA THR A 490 4.62 -15.65 -5.29
C THR A 490 5.48 -14.84 -4.33
N PRO A 491 6.79 -14.92 -4.40
CA PRO A 491 7.70 -14.12 -3.60
C PRO A 491 7.42 -12.62 -3.83
N VAL A 492 7.67 -11.82 -2.81
CA VAL A 492 7.61 -10.35 -2.94
C VAL A 492 8.55 -9.86 -4.04
N PHE A 493 9.63 -10.58 -4.24
CA PHE A 493 10.67 -10.32 -5.20
C PHE A 493 10.81 -11.50 -6.17
N TYR A 494 11.01 -11.20 -7.45
CA TYR A 494 11.25 -12.19 -8.50
C TYR A 494 12.71 -12.11 -8.91
N ALA A 495 13.34 -13.26 -8.99
CA ALA A 495 14.64 -13.37 -9.62
C ALA A 495 14.57 -12.87 -11.07
N PRO A 496 15.60 -12.20 -11.57
CA PRO A 496 15.73 -11.96 -12.99
C PRO A 496 15.67 -13.28 -13.75
N LEU A 497 14.81 -13.35 -14.76
CA LEU A 497 14.54 -14.58 -15.51
C LEU A 497 14.94 -14.40 -16.96
N ASP A 498 15.66 -15.40 -17.48
CA ASP A 498 15.82 -15.56 -18.92
C ASP A 498 14.47 -15.84 -19.57
N ASP A 499 14.22 -15.26 -20.72
CA ASP A 499 13.04 -15.53 -21.52
C ASP A 499 13.43 -15.73 -22.98
N GLN A 500 13.43 -16.99 -23.41
CA GLN A 500 13.79 -17.36 -24.78
C GLN A 500 12.79 -16.82 -25.80
N PHE A 501 11.50 -16.77 -25.46
CA PHE A 501 10.46 -16.26 -26.36
C PHE A 501 10.63 -14.74 -26.62
N MET A 502 10.97 -13.99 -25.58
CA MET A 502 11.25 -12.57 -25.69
C MET A 502 12.70 -12.25 -26.09
N GLN A 503 13.56 -13.25 -26.24
CA GLN A 503 14.99 -13.09 -26.52
C GLN A 503 15.70 -12.22 -25.47
N ILE A 504 15.32 -12.34 -24.21
CA ILE A 504 15.91 -11.60 -23.09
C ILE A 504 16.75 -12.55 -22.27
N GLU A 505 18.02 -12.27 -22.20
CA GLU A 505 18.99 -12.96 -21.36
C GLU A 505 19.38 -12.05 -20.19
N HIS A 506 19.25 -12.54 -18.98
CA HIS A 506 19.71 -11.87 -17.78
C HIS A 506 21.24 -11.93 -17.69
N LYS A 507 21.87 -10.80 -17.37
CA LYS A 507 23.32 -10.70 -17.14
C LYS A 507 23.59 -10.01 -15.82
N ASP A 508 24.19 -10.72 -14.88
CA ASP A 508 24.71 -10.11 -13.67
C ASP A 508 26.00 -9.36 -13.99
N LEU A 509 25.92 -8.03 -14.04
CA LEU A 509 27.06 -7.15 -14.26
C LEU A 509 27.74 -6.70 -12.96
N LEU A 510 27.28 -7.22 -11.80
CA LEU A 510 27.80 -6.89 -10.46
C LEU A 510 28.25 -8.15 -9.68
N PRO A 511 29.15 -8.98 -10.21
CA PRO A 511 29.44 -10.29 -9.62
C PRO A 511 29.98 -10.23 -8.19
N ILE A 512 30.62 -9.12 -7.77
CA ILE A 512 31.11 -8.93 -6.40
C ILE A 512 29.96 -8.67 -5.42
N GLY A 513 28.87 -8.04 -5.89
CA GLY A 513 27.71 -7.67 -5.09
C GLY A 513 26.56 -8.66 -5.15
N SER A 514 26.53 -9.55 -6.14
CA SER A 514 25.40 -10.46 -6.41
C SER A 514 25.01 -11.28 -5.19
N ARG A 515 25.98 -11.93 -4.54
CA ARG A 515 25.70 -12.74 -3.35
C ARG A 515 25.03 -11.97 -2.19
N LEU A 516 25.39 -10.69 -1.99
CA LEU A 516 24.75 -9.85 -0.99
C LEU A 516 23.32 -9.50 -1.40
N LEU A 517 23.11 -9.22 -2.69
CA LEU A 517 21.78 -8.87 -3.22
C LEU A 517 20.87 -10.10 -3.27
N ASP A 518 21.39 -11.29 -3.64
CA ASP A 518 20.67 -12.56 -3.56
C ASP A 518 20.23 -12.84 -2.12
N TRP A 519 21.15 -12.72 -1.17
CA TRP A 519 20.86 -12.87 0.25
C TRP A 519 19.81 -11.86 0.73
N MET A 520 19.89 -10.60 0.29
CA MET A 520 18.98 -9.53 0.69
C MET A 520 17.57 -9.71 0.10
N TYR A 521 17.45 -10.11 -1.16
CA TYR A 521 16.17 -10.09 -1.88
C TYR A 521 15.51 -11.47 -2.01
N TYR A 522 16.26 -12.56 -2.04
CA TYR A 522 15.73 -13.90 -2.28
C TYR A 522 15.90 -14.87 -1.12
N GLU A 523 16.88 -14.64 -0.26
CA GLU A 523 17.08 -15.44 0.93
C GLU A 523 16.47 -14.77 2.18
N ASP A 524 16.41 -15.50 3.29
CA ASP A 524 15.86 -14.98 4.55
C ASP A 524 16.76 -13.96 5.28
N GLY A 525 17.94 -13.68 4.73
CA GLY A 525 18.89 -12.71 5.27
C GLY A 525 18.32 -11.31 5.50
N ARG A 526 17.37 -10.87 4.65
CA ARG A 526 16.64 -9.61 4.80
C ARG A 526 15.91 -9.48 6.14
N TYR A 527 15.54 -10.60 6.78
CA TYR A 527 14.85 -10.61 8.06
C TYR A 527 15.80 -10.71 9.24
N GLN A 528 17.07 -11.04 9.01
CA GLN A 528 18.10 -11.15 10.05
C GLN A 528 18.58 -9.78 10.55
N ILE A 529 18.43 -8.74 9.73
CA ILE A 529 18.75 -7.36 10.13
C ILE A 529 17.44 -6.66 10.53
N PRO A 530 17.20 -6.39 11.84
CA PRO A 530 15.90 -5.89 12.32
C PRO A 530 15.41 -4.62 11.63
N LEU A 531 16.31 -3.68 11.33
CA LEU A 531 15.96 -2.44 10.64
C LEU A 531 15.51 -2.68 9.19
N PHE A 532 16.18 -3.59 8.48
CA PHE A 532 15.80 -3.97 7.12
C PHE A 532 14.50 -4.79 7.11
N ALA A 533 14.33 -5.70 8.06
CA ALA A 533 13.12 -6.50 8.21
C ALA A 533 11.85 -5.64 8.28
N LEU A 534 11.93 -4.45 8.90
CA LEU A 534 10.80 -3.53 8.96
C LEU A 534 10.32 -3.08 7.58
N PHE A 535 11.22 -2.82 6.64
CA PHE A 535 10.86 -2.39 5.29
C PHE A 535 10.15 -3.47 4.47
N TYR A 536 10.30 -4.73 4.84
CA TYR A 536 9.63 -5.86 4.16
C TYR A 536 8.29 -6.24 4.79
N ARG A 537 7.85 -5.55 5.87
CA ARG A 537 6.58 -5.81 6.53
C ARG A 537 5.47 -4.89 6.00
N PRO A 538 4.44 -5.42 5.33
CA PRO A 538 3.32 -4.64 4.78
C PRO A 538 2.67 -3.74 5.84
N MET A 539 2.50 -4.25 7.05
CA MET A 539 1.84 -3.57 8.15
C MET A 539 2.44 -2.18 8.47
N ILE A 540 3.75 -2.01 8.32
CA ILE A 540 4.41 -0.72 8.61
C ILE A 540 3.81 0.40 7.75
N TYR A 541 3.63 0.15 6.46
CA TYR A 541 3.11 1.13 5.52
C TYR A 541 1.61 1.38 5.71
N VAL A 542 0.86 0.30 5.96
CA VAL A 542 -0.59 0.37 6.20
C VAL A 542 -0.89 1.15 7.47
N TRP A 543 -0.33 0.71 8.60
CA TRP A 543 -0.62 1.35 9.89
C TRP A 543 -0.06 2.77 9.99
N THR A 544 1.07 3.07 9.33
CA THR A 544 1.60 4.43 9.25
C THR A 544 0.64 5.35 8.46
N SER A 545 0.08 4.87 7.35
CA SER A 545 -0.89 5.64 6.55
C SER A 545 -2.19 5.89 7.32
N LEU A 546 -2.74 4.85 7.95
CA LEU A 546 -3.93 4.95 8.79
C LEU A 546 -3.71 5.86 10.01
N PHE A 547 -2.55 5.72 10.67
CA PHE A 547 -2.17 6.55 11.81
C PHE A 547 -2.05 8.02 11.40
N ALA A 548 -1.40 8.32 10.28
CA ALA A 548 -1.25 9.71 9.80
C ALA A 548 -2.61 10.38 9.58
N PHE A 549 -3.56 9.66 8.98
CA PHE A 549 -4.93 10.15 8.79
C PHE A 549 -5.62 10.42 10.13
N ALA A 550 -5.63 9.43 11.04
CA ALA A 550 -6.26 9.55 12.34
C ALA A 550 -5.56 10.58 13.25
N TYR A 551 -4.23 10.69 13.14
CA TYR A 551 -3.46 11.72 13.83
C TYR A 551 -3.82 13.13 13.33
N GLY A 552 -4.06 13.31 12.03
CA GLY A 552 -4.59 14.54 11.46
C GLY A 552 -5.95 14.92 12.05
N ILE A 553 -6.86 13.94 12.22
CA ILE A 553 -8.16 14.14 12.88
C ILE A 553 -7.96 14.52 14.36
N TYR A 554 -7.12 13.79 15.08
CA TYR A 554 -6.80 14.06 16.48
C TYR A 554 -6.25 15.48 16.67
N ARG A 555 -5.35 15.93 15.78
CA ARG A 555 -4.79 17.29 15.77
C ARG A 555 -5.77 18.34 15.24
N LYS A 556 -6.95 17.95 14.77
CA LYS A 556 -7.94 18.83 14.09
C LYS A 556 -7.33 19.60 12.92
N ASP A 557 -6.35 19.02 12.25
CA ASP A 557 -5.60 19.63 11.16
C ASP A 557 -6.09 19.11 9.81
N LYS A 558 -6.93 19.90 9.15
CA LYS A 558 -7.51 19.56 7.84
C LYS A 558 -6.47 19.30 6.76
N ARG A 559 -5.31 19.96 6.82
CA ARG A 559 -4.24 19.74 5.83
C ARG A 559 -3.62 18.37 6.00
N ARG A 560 -3.32 17.95 7.23
CA ARG A 560 -2.80 16.62 7.53
C ARG A 560 -3.76 15.53 7.06
N VAL A 561 -5.05 15.71 7.36
CA VAL A 561 -6.10 14.80 6.88
C VAL A 561 -6.11 14.76 5.36
N ALA A 562 -6.13 15.91 4.68
CA ALA A 562 -6.15 15.97 3.21
C ALA A 562 -4.96 15.26 2.56
N LEU A 563 -3.75 15.40 3.12
CA LEU A 563 -2.55 14.78 2.58
C LEU A 563 -2.48 13.27 2.82
N ALA A 564 -3.06 12.79 3.91
CA ALA A 564 -3.12 11.36 4.22
C ALA A 564 -4.26 10.62 3.47
N LEU A 565 -5.24 11.35 2.92
CA LEU A 565 -6.42 10.76 2.29
C LEU A 565 -6.08 9.89 1.08
N ILE A 566 -5.23 10.35 0.15
CA ILE A 566 -4.95 9.61 -1.08
C ILE A 566 -4.27 8.27 -0.78
N PRO A 567 -3.17 8.20 0.01
CA PRO A 567 -2.58 6.92 0.39
C PRO A 567 -3.55 6.00 1.13
N MET A 568 -4.39 6.55 2.02
CA MET A 568 -5.37 5.78 2.78
C MET A 568 -6.48 5.21 1.88
N LEU A 569 -7.06 6.03 1.02
CA LEU A 569 -8.13 5.59 0.10
C LEU A 569 -7.60 4.65 -0.98
N TYR A 570 -6.37 4.88 -1.46
CA TYR A 570 -5.72 3.93 -2.36
C TYR A 570 -5.57 2.56 -1.69
N PHE A 571 -5.11 2.51 -0.44
CA PHE A 571 -5.09 1.27 0.34
C PHE A 571 -6.50 0.64 0.43
N GLY A 572 -7.54 1.44 0.67
CA GLY A 572 -8.93 0.97 0.64
C GLY A 572 -9.31 0.28 -0.68
N THR A 573 -8.82 0.76 -1.84
CA THR A 573 -9.08 0.09 -3.13
C THR A 573 -8.35 -1.24 -3.26
N ILE A 574 -7.21 -1.42 -2.61
CA ILE A 574 -6.45 -2.67 -2.62
C ILE A 574 -7.20 -3.78 -1.87
N LEU A 575 -7.92 -3.43 -0.80
CA LEU A 575 -8.71 -4.39 -0.02
C LEU A 575 -9.88 -5.01 -0.83
N LEU A 576 -10.21 -4.45 -1.98
CA LEU A 576 -11.18 -5.00 -2.93
C LEU A 576 -10.54 -5.95 -3.95
N GLY A 577 -9.24 -6.21 -3.83
CA GLY A 577 -8.53 -7.18 -4.65
C GLY A 577 -8.70 -8.62 -4.14
N PRO A 578 -8.54 -9.62 -5.02
CA PRO A 578 -8.77 -11.02 -4.69
C PRO A 578 -7.63 -11.66 -3.88
N ILE A 579 -6.53 -10.96 -3.74
CA ILE A 579 -5.31 -11.49 -3.11
C ILE A 579 -4.49 -10.36 -2.48
N CYS A 580 -3.85 -10.70 -1.38
CA CYS A 580 -2.92 -9.83 -0.68
C CYS A 580 -1.52 -9.93 -1.31
N GLN A 581 -1.08 -8.92 -2.04
CA GLN A 581 0.27 -8.87 -2.61
C GLN A 581 0.98 -7.55 -2.27
N PHE A 582 2.27 -7.66 -1.90
CA PHE A 582 3.08 -6.51 -1.50
C PHE A 582 3.19 -5.45 -2.60
N ARG A 583 3.26 -5.84 -3.88
CA ARG A 583 3.31 -4.92 -5.02
C ARG A 583 2.13 -3.96 -5.10
N TYR A 584 0.95 -4.40 -4.66
CA TYR A 584 -0.23 -3.53 -4.65
C TYR A 584 -0.08 -2.40 -3.63
N LEU A 585 0.66 -2.66 -2.54
CA LEU A 585 0.93 -1.69 -1.48
C LEU A 585 2.03 -0.67 -1.86
N TYR A 586 2.68 -0.78 -3.03
CA TYR A 586 3.86 0.01 -3.36
C TYR A 586 3.63 1.53 -3.28
N LEU A 587 2.40 2.02 -3.54
CA LEU A 587 2.09 3.43 -3.30
C LEU A 587 2.35 3.82 -1.83
N ASN A 588 1.87 3.03 -0.87
CA ASN A 588 2.08 3.31 0.55
C ASN A 588 3.56 3.20 0.94
N VAL A 589 4.31 2.31 0.28
CA VAL A 589 5.77 2.18 0.46
C VAL A 589 6.48 3.44 0.02
N LEU A 590 6.27 3.87 -1.22
CA LEU A 590 6.93 5.06 -1.77
C LEU A 590 6.47 6.34 -1.05
N PHE A 591 5.20 6.40 -0.60
CA PHE A 591 4.65 7.54 0.10
C PHE A 591 5.01 7.61 1.59
N LEU A 592 5.75 6.65 2.15
CA LEU A 592 6.10 6.65 3.58
C LEU A 592 6.73 7.98 4.03
N GLY A 593 7.71 8.48 3.28
CA GLY A 593 8.35 9.77 3.56
C GLY A 593 7.38 10.96 3.47
N PHE A 594 6.46 10.93 2.50
CA PHE A 594 5.41 11.94 2.33
C PHE A 594 4.40 11.93 3.49
N VAL A 595 3.98 10.76 3.92
CA VAL A 595 3.04 10.56 5.04
C VAL A 595 3.66 11.02 6.37
N LEU A 596 4.93 10.69 6.60
CA LEU A 596 5.66 11.17 7.79
C LEU A 596 5.84 12.69 7.78
N PHE A 597 6.20 13.28 6.62
CA PHE A 597 6.22 14.73 6.46
C PHE A 597 4.87 15.34 6.81
N SER A 598 3.78 14.85 6.24
CA SER A 598 2.44 15.39 6.49
C SER A 598 2.04 15.33 7.96
N SER A 599 2.53 14.34 8.70
CA SER A 599 2.23 14.14 10.12
C SER A 599 3.09 15.02 11.04
N LEU A 600 4.32 15.34 10.65
CA LEU A 600 5.30 16.02 11.51
C LEU A 600 5.48 17.51 11.21
N ASP A 601 5.00 18.00 10.06
CA ASP A 601 5.09 19.41 9.68
C ASP A 601 3.99 20.24 10.37
N ASP A 602 4.37 21.10 11.29
CA ASP A 602 3.44 21.89 12.16
C ASP A 602 3.15 23.31 11.61
N ARG A 603 3.56 23.63 10.39
CA ARG A 603 3.31 24.96 9.78
C ARG A 603 1.82 25.30 9.62
N ALA A 604 0.95 24.34 9.77
CA ALA A 604 -0.50 24.51 9.67
C ALA A 604 -1.14 25.13 10.92
N LEU A 605 -0.49 25.04 12.09
CA LEU A 605 -1.07 25.49 13.37
C LEU A 605 -0.85 26.98 13.66
N ASN A 606 0.05 27.63 12.95
CA ASN A 606 0.45 29.03 13.26
C ASN A 606 -0.23 30.08 12.37
N LYS A 607 -1.32 29.77 11.67
CA LYS A 607 -2.09 30.79 10.91
C LYS A 607 -3.59 30.54 10.94
#